data_af65479f41460e47518bb50adfa4e37a
#
_entry.id   af65479f41460e47518bb50adfa4e37a
#
_cell.length_a   1.000
_cell.length_b   1.000
_cell.length_c   1.000
_cell.angle_alpha   90.00
_cell.angle_beta   90.00
_cell.angle_gamma   90.00
#
_symmetry.space_group_name_H-M   'P 1'
#
loop_
_entity.id
_entity.type
_entity.pdbx_description
1 polymer ?
#
loop_
_entity_poly.entity_id
_entity_poly.type
_entity_poly.pdbx_seq_one_letter_code
_entity_poly.pdbx_strand_id
1 'polypeptide(L)'
;HAATTAARLDELEHGDPTRLNGFTGAYASAMTAVCARPVRALAAIALLLVSIFWAYGQYGKGTIFFNDTDPQFLTVSVSGRGNFSASEVNKLVSDVERRVFNVPGIRSMNTQTLLPGSSGGGPDAIADRIGVMFVELTPESERSDSGFDIIRRIRERTLDMPGLRVEVQPVEQGPSVGKPIQIELRSRYRELLQPVMSEIRAYLETLPELIDIDDTRPLPSIEWRMEVDRAQAALYGADVTTSGIALQLVTSGVKVAEYRPEGADDAVDIRARYPREYRGIKAMESIRVSTAQGLVPLSNFVSVQPSPGVDTLRRINGSPTERI
;
A
#
# COMPACT_ATOMS: atom_id res chain seq x y z
N HIS A 1 34.96 -64.17 29.47
CA HIS A 1 34.18 -63.03 28.94
C HIS A 1 32.71 -63.40 28.64
N ALA A 2 32.38 -64.59 28.10
CA ALA A 2 30.99 -64.97 27.81
C ALA A 2 30.17 -65.22 29.07
N ALA A 3 30.77 -65.89 30.10
CA ALA A 3 30.06 -66.13 31.36
C ALA A 3 29.77 -64.83 32.17
N THR A 4 30.68 -63.87 32.10
CA THR A 4 30.44 -62.56 32.75
C THR A 4 29.39 -61.72 32.01
N THR A 5 29.24 -61.91 30.72
CA THR A 5 28.20 -61.24 29.92
C THR A 5 26.85 -61.89 30.14
N ALA A 6 26.76 -63.22 30.23
CA ALA A 6 25.50 -63.93 30.52
C ALA A 6 24.98 -63.63 31.94
N ALA A 7 25.86 -63.62 32.96
CA ALA A 7 25.46 -63.22 34.32
C ALA A 7 24.97 -61.76 34.41
N ARG A 8 25.58 -60.89 33.63
CA ARG A 8 25.10 -59.48 33.52
C ARG A 8 23.76 -59.39 32.84
N LEU A 9 23.52 -60.19 31.82
CA LEU A 9 22.19 -60.19 31.11
C LEU A 9 21.10 -60.77 32.02
N ASP A 10 21.42 -61.84 32.79
CA ASP A 10 20.48 -62.44 33.74
C ASP A 10 20.14 -61.44 34.91
N GLU A 11 21.16 -60.68 35.36
CA GLU A 11 20.98 -59.66 36.38
C GLU A 11 20.15 -58.44 35.84
N LEU A 12 20.26 -58.14 34.55
CA LEU A 12 19.44 -57.12 33.87
C LEU A 12 18.00 -57.58 33.63
N GLU A 13 17.79 -58.88 33.38
CA GLU A 13 16.49 -59.45 33.03
C GLU A 13 15.64 -59.82 34.27
N HIS A 14 16.27 -60.27 35.37
CA HIS A 14 15.61 -60.74 36.56
C HIS A 14 15.99 -60.00 37.85
N GLY A 15 17.01 -59.11 37.78
CA GLY A 15 17.50 -58.35 38.92
C GLY A 15 16.70 -57.12 39.24
N ASP A 16 16.87 -56.58 40.46
CA ASP A 16 16.31 -55.29 40.84
C ASP A 16 17.02 -54.15 40.12
N PRO A 17 16.42 -53.47 39.17
CA PRO A 17 17.06 -52.42 38.37
C PRO A 17 17.58 -51.23 39.20
N THR A 18 17.13 -51.08 40.46
CA THR A 18 17.59 -50.01 41.37
C THR A 18 18.97 -50.26 41.95
N ARG A 19 19.46 -51.54 41.89
CA ARG A 19 20.78 -51.94 42.39
C ARG A 19 21.90 -51.88 41.35
N LEU A 20 21.57 -51.53 40.11
CA LEU A 20 22.56 -51.38 39.05
C LEU A 20 23.43 -50.16 39.31
N ASN A 21 24.74 -50.35 39.13
CA ASN A 21 25.69 -49.25 39.27
C ASN A 21 25.68 -48.33 38.01
N GLY A 22 25.80 -47.02 38.25
CA GLY A 22 25.89 -46.06 37.18
C GLY A 22 24.55 -45.37 36.85
N PHE A 23 24.46 -44.80 35.64
CA PHE A 23 23.31 -44.02 35.19
C PHE A 23 21.97 -44.79 35.22
N THR A 24 21.98 -46.06 34.84
CA THR A 24 20.81 -46.93 34.83
C THR A 24 20.20 -47.15 36.21
N GLY A 25 21.03 -47.40 37.22
CA GLY A 25 20.56 -47.57 38.60
C GLY A 25 20.01 -46.25 39.19
N ALA A 26 20.67 -45.14 38.88
CA ALA A 26 20.21 -43.84 39.32
C ALA A 26 18.83 -43.48 38.65
N TYR A 27 18.67 -43.80 37.39
CA TYR A 27 17.41 -43.62 36.67
C TYR A 27 16.29 -44.52 37.22
N ALA A 28 16.60 -45.82 37.43
CA ALA A 28 15.63 -46.75 37.99
C ALA A 28 15.17 -46.35 39.40
N SER A 29 16.13 -45.94 40.25
CA SER A 29 15.80 -45.42 41.59
C SER A 29 14.97 -44.16 41.59
N ALA A 30 15.28 -43.22 40.68
CA ALA A 30 14.48 -42.01 40.52
C ALA A 30 13.05 -42.34 40.05
N MET A 31 12.90 -43.26 39.10
CA MET A 31 11.62 -43.69 38.56
C MET A 31 10.77 -44.40 39.61
N THR A 32 11.35 -45.32 40.38
CA THR A 32 10.67 -45.99 41.49
C THR A 32 10.23 -45.01 42.60
N ALA A 33 11.08 -44.04 42.92
CA ALA A 33 10.75 -42.97 43.88
C ALA A 33 9.58 -42.08 43.41
N VAL A 34 9.54 -41.79 42.14
CA VAL A 34 8.43 -41.01 41.51
C VAL A 34 7.14 -41.82 41.51
N CYS A 35 7.22 -43.09 41.11
CA CYS A 35 6.05 -43.99 41.10
C CYS A 35 5.52 -44.34 42.52
N ALA A 36 6.40 -44.42 43.51
CA ALA A 36 6.03 -44.68 44.88
C ALA A 36 5.24 -43.53 45.51
N ARG A 37 5.38 -42.29 44.99
CA ARG A 37 4.71 -41.09 45.53
C ARG A 37 4.16 -40.19 44.43
N PRO A 38 3.15 -40.69 43.66
CA PRO A 38 2.68 -40.00 42.45
C PRO A 38 2.11 -38.60 42.73
N VAL A 39 1.42 -38.40 43.83
CA VAL A 39 0.86 -37.11 44.23
C VAL A 39 1.97 -36.06 44.44
N ARG A 40 3.08 -36.45 45.06
CA ARG A 40 4.23 -35.51 45.27
C ARG A 40 4.92 -35.20 43.97
N ALA A 41 5.06 -36.14 43.08
CA ALA A 41 5.63 -35.95 41.76
C ALA A 41 4.78 -35.00 40.92
N LEU A 42 3.48 -35.19 40.90
CA LEU A 42 2.51 -34.29 40.25
C LEU A 42 2.55 -32.88 40.84
N ALA A 43 2.59 -32.77 42.17
CA ALA A 43 2.70 -31.45 42.84
C ALA A 43 4.00 -30.75 42.50
N ALA A 44 5.12 -31.47 42.43
CA ALA A 44 6.41 -30.88 42.02
C ALA A 44 6.40 -30.40 40.58
N ILE A 45 5.82 -31.18 39.65
CA ILE A 45 5.65 -30.74 38.24
C ILE A 45 4.73 -29.53 38.16
N ALA A 46 3.61 -29.54 38.85
CA ALA A 46 2.69 -28.41 38.86
C ALA A 46 3.36 -27.13 39.42
N LEU A 47 4.13 -27.26 40.49
CA LEU A 47 4.88 -26.14 41.08
C LEU A 47 5.96 -25.64 40.13
N LEU A 48 6.65 -26.53 39.42
CA LEU A 48 7.65 -26.19 38.39
C LEU A 48 6.98 -25.39 37.25
N LEU A 49 5.84 -25.86 36.76
CA LEU A 49 5.11 -25.18 35.68
C LEU A 49 4.66 -23.79 36.14
N VAL A 50 4.06 -23.70 37.33
CA VAL A 50 3.65 -22.39 37.90
C VAL A 50 4.86 -21.46 38.03
N SER A 51 6.02 -21.98 38.51
CA SER A 51 7.24 -21.19 38.63
C SER A 51 7.74 -20.69 37.26
N ILE A 52 7.69 -21.53 36.23
CA ILE A 52 8.09 -21.15 34.87
C ILE A 52 7.16 -20.07 34.32
N PHE A 53 5.84 -20.25 34.44
CA PHE A 53 4.86 -19.25 34.00
C PHE A 53 4.98 -17.94 34.77
N TRP A 54 5.20 -18.03 36.07
CA TRP A 54 5.42 -16.84 36.89
C TRP A 54 6.71 -16.10 36.49
N ALA A 55 7.81 -16.82 36.34
CA ALA A 55 9.09 -16.26 35.90
C ALA A 55 8.97 -15.65 34.50
N TYR A 56 8.28 -16.33 33.58
CA TYR A 56 8.02 -15.79 32.24
C TYR A 56 7.16 -14.52 32.30
N GLY A 57 6.16 -14.47 33.16
CA GLY A 57 5.33 -13.28 33.37
C GLY A 57 6.10 -12.08 33.93
N GLN A 58 7.12 -12.33 34.77
CA GLN A 58 7.92 -11.24 35.38
C GLN A 58 9.10 -10.80 34.49
N TYR A 59 9.76 -11.74 33.83
CA TYR A 59 11.02 -11.50 33.10
C TYR A 59 10.89 -11.69 31.60
N GLY A 60 9.77 -12.21 31.12
CA GLY A 60 9.53 -12.42 29.71
C GLY A 60 9.36 -11.09 28.96
N LYS A 61 10.08 -10.94 27.86
CA LYS A 61 9.99 -9.73 26.97
C LYS A 61 8.77 -9.74 26.05
N GLY A 62 7.78 -10.59 26.34
CA GLY A 62 6.62 -10.78 25.47
C GLY A 62 6.88 -11.77 24.33
N THR A 63 5.83 -12.03 23.58
CA THR A 63 5.93 -12.91 22.37
C THR A 63 5.86 -12.02 21.15
N ILE A 64 6.95 -11.95 20.39
CA ILE A 64 6.96 -11.28 19.08
C ILE A 64 6.52 -12.33 18.07
N PHE A 65 5.36 -12.14 17.48
CA PHE A 65 4.77 -13.08 16.53
C PHE A 65 5.40 -12.95 15.13
N PHE A 66 5.77 -11.72 14.76
CA PHE A 66 6.49 -11.41 13.53
C PHE A 66 7.78 -10.68 13.93
N ASN A 67 8.90 -11.22 13.53
CA ASN A 67 10.19 -10.62 13.82
C ASN A 67 10.49 -9.58 12.73
N ASP A 68 10.98 -8.41 13.11
CA ASP A 68 11.54 -7.45 12.17
C ASP A 68 12.84 -8.02 11.59
N THR A 69 12.68 -8.93 10.64
CA THR A 69 13.80 -9.45 9.86
C THR A 69 14.15 -8.45 8.77
N ASP A 70 15.40 -8.50 8.33
CA ASP A 70 15.87 -7.65 7.24
C ASP A 70 15.00 -7.87 5.98
N PRO A 71 14.36 -6.84 5.43
CA PRO A 71 13.37 -6.99 4.38
C PRO A 71 13.99 -7.51 3.08
N GLN A 72 13.31 -8.48 2.47
CA GLN A 72 13.64 -8.97 1.13
C GLN A 72 12.78 -8.32 0.05
N PHE A 73 11.60 -7.82 0.41
CA PHE A 73 10.67 -7.18 -0.50
C PHE A 73 10.31 -5.80 0.02
N LEU A 74 10.28 -4.84 -0.90
CA LEU A 74 9.90 -3.46 -0.63
C LEU A 74 8.75 -3.06 -1.54
N THR A 75 7.91 -2.18 -1.04
CA THR A 75 6.92 -1.45 -1.84
C THR A 75 7.33 0.01 -1.91
N VAL A 76 7.47 0.52 -3.13
CA VAL A 76 7.71 1.94 -3.39
C VAL A 76 6.44 2.51 -3.98
N SER A 77 5.78 3.40 -3.25
CA SER A 77 4.57 4.09 -3.69
C SER A 77 4.94 5.49 -4.17
N VAL A 78 4.42 5.85 -5.33
CA VAL A 78 4.63 7.15 -5.95
C VAL A 78 3.30 7.88 -5.99
N SER A 79 3.22 9.02 -5.32
CA SER A 79 2.09 9.93 -5.37
C SER A 79 2.48 11.21 -6.09
N GLY A 80 1.61 11.69 -6.96
CA GLY A 80 1.89 12.85 -7.80
C GLY A 80 0.81 13.91 -7.66
N ARG A 81 1.23 15.17 -7.62
CA ARG A 81 0.34 16.31 -7.50
C ARG A 81 -0.15 16.76 -8.88
N GLY A 82 -1.42 16.63 -9.12
CA GLY A 82 -2.07 17.17 -10.32
C GLY A 82 -2.88 16.14 -11.10
N ASN A 83 -3.55 16.63 -12.13
CA ASN A 83 -4.34 15.80 -13.04
C ASN A 83 -3.46 15.41 -14.24
N PHE A 84 -2.79 14.29 -14.14
CA PHE A 84 -1.85 13.81 -15.16
C PHE A 84 -2.55 12.97 -16.22
N SER A 85 -2.12 13.10 -17.47
CA SER A 85 -2.43 12.14 -18.51
C SER A 85 -1.66 10.83 -18.30
N ALA A 86 -2.14 9.73 -18.87
CA ALA A 86 -1.47 8.44 -18.77
C ALA A 86 0.00 8.48 -19.22
N SER A 87 0.33 9.29 -20.24
CA SER A 87 1.70 9.45 -20.74
C SER A 87 2.60 10.22 -19.76
N GLU A 88 2.04 11.20 -19.05
CA GLU A 88 2.76 11.96 -18.02
C GLU A 88 3.00 11.10 -16.79
N VAL A 89 1.98 10.37 -16.32
CA VAL A 89 2.12 9.40 -15.23
C VAL A 89 3.22 8.40 -15.56
N ASN A 90 3.18 7.79 -16.74
CA ASN A 90 4.19 6.83 -17.13
C ASN A 90 5.60 7.43 -17.14
N LYS A 91 5.75 8.66 -17.62
CA LYS A 91 7.06 9.36 -17.61
C LYS A 91 7.54 9.60 -16.18
N LEU A 92 6.68 10.15 -15.30
CA LEU A 92 7.02 10.44 -13.92
C LEU A 92 7.39 9.19 -13.14
N VAL A 93 6.59 8.12 -13.27
CA VAL A 93 6.86 6.85 -12.62
C VAL A 93 8.14 6.21 -13.15
N SER A 94 8.39 6.27 -14.47
CA SER A 94 9.65 5.77 -15.06
C SER A 94 10.87 6.57 -14.61
N ASP A 95 10.73 7.86 -14.31
CA ASP A 95 11.83 8.67 -13.76
C ASP A 95 12.18 8.23 -12.33
N VAL A 96 11.17 7.92 -11.50
CA VAL A 96 11.37 7.32 -10.17
C VAL A 96 11.98 5.93 -10.29
N GLU A 97 11.43 5.09 -11.17
CA GLU A 97 11.90 3.72 -11.43
C GLU A 97 13.40 3.68 -11.73
N ARG A 98 13.87 4.55 -12.61
CA ARG A 98 15.30 4.64 -12.95
C ARG A 98 16.17 5.01 -11.74
N ARG A 99 15.70 5.90 -10.87
CA ARG A 99 16.43 6.26 -9.65
C ARG A 99 16.49 5.13 -8.65
N VAL A 100 15.38 4.42 -8.48
CA VAL A 100 15.27 3.25 -7.60
C VAL A 100 16.13 2.11 -8.12
N PHE A 101 15.98 1.74 -9.39
CA PHE A 101 16.71 0.60 -9.98
C PHE A 101 18.21 0.74 -9.94
N ASN A 102 18.74 1.96 -9.97
CA ASN A 102 20.17 2.24 -9.88
C ASN A 102 20.73 2.10 -8.45
N VAL A 103 19.92 1.72 -7.45
CA VAL A 103 20.40 1.45 -6.09
C VAL A 103 20.97 0.02 -6.03
N PRO A 104 22.22 -0.16 -5.56
CA PRO A 104 22.80 -1.48 -5.40
C PRO A 104 21.99 -2.35 -4.44
N GLY A 105 21.89 -3.64 -4.71
CA GLY A 105 21.16 -4.60 -3.88
C GLY A 105 19.73 -4.88 -4.34
N ILE A 106 19.27 -4.27 -5.43
CA ILE A 106 17.99 -4.60 -6.06
C ILE A 106 18.21 -5.71 -7.08
N ARG A 107 17.43 -6.79 -6.96
CA ARG A 107 17.45 -7.94 -7.84
C ARG A 107 16.44 -7.79 -8.98
N SER A 108 15.22 -7.49 -8.63
CA SER A 108 14.13 -7.32 -9.58
C SER A 108 13.14 -6.25 -9.13
N MET A 109 12.42 -5.69 -10.09
CA MET A 109 11.41 -4.68 -9.80
C MET A 109 10.25 -4.84 -10.78
N ASN A 110 9.02 -4.78 -10.24
CA ASN A 110 7.80 -4.73 -11.02
C ASN A 110 7.12 -3.38 -10.78
N THR A 111 6.99 -2.59 -11.84
CA THR A 111 6.42 -1.25 -11.78
C THR A 111 5.03 -1.21 -12.40
N GLN A 112 4.07 -0.68 -11.68
CA GLN A 112 2.71 -0.44 -12.14
C GLN A 112 2.42 1.06 -12.13
N THR A 113 1.99 1.59 -13.24
CA THR A 113 1.47 2.96 -13.35
C THR A 113 -0.04 2.96 -13.14
N LEU A 114 -0.52 3.88 -12.32
CA LEU A 114 -1.92 4.03 -11.99
C LEU A 114 -2.42 5.39 -12.48
N LEU A 115 -3.57 5.43 -13.11
CA LEU A 115 -4.20 6.71 -13.41
C LEU A 115 -4.75 7.32 -12.11
N PRO A 116 -4.62 8.65 -11.90
CA PRO A 116 -5.22 9.32 -10.77
C PRO A 116 -6.70 8.96 -10.62
N GLY A 117 -7.12 8.59 -9.42
CA GLY A 117 -8.49 8.14 -9.16
C GLY A 117 -8.80 6.69 -9.52
N SER A 118 -7.87 5.96 -10.16
CA SER A 118 -8.05 4.53 -10.48
C SER A 118 -7.46 3.58 -9.42
N SER A 119 -6.86 4.12 -8.37
CA SER A 119 -6.34 3.33 -7.26
C SER A 119 -7.49 2.49 -6.68
N GLY A 120 -7.36 1.18 -6.82
CA GLY A 120 -8.38 0.21 -6.41
C GLY A 120 -8.93 0.55 -5.04
N GLY A 121 -10.27 0.65 -4.95
CA GLY A 121 -11.02 1.22 -3.84
C GLY A 121 -10.92 0.50 -2.50
N GLY A 122 -9.73 0.22 -2.02
CA GLY A 122 -9.50 -0.24 -0.66
C GLY A 122 -9.68 0.90 0.35
N PRO A 123 -9.92 0.57 1.62
CA PRO A 123 -10.10 1.57 2.68
C PRO A 123 -8.87 2.48 2.87
N ASP A 124 -7.71 2.06 2.38
CA ASP A 124 -6.44 2.78 2.48
C ASP A 124 -5.94 3.30 1.12
N ALA A 125 -6.84 3.35 0.12
CA ALA A 125 -6.49 3.87 -1.20
C ALA A 125 -6.22 5.38 -1.12
N ILE A 126 -5.01 5.77 -1.53
CA ILE A 126 -4.61 7.18 -1.65
C ILE A 126 -4.93 7.62 -3.07
N ALA A 127 -5.79 8.62 -3.19
CA ALA A 127 -6.29 9.08 -4.48
C ALA A 127 -5.19 9.58 -5.43
N ASP A 128 -4.11 10.14 -4.87
CA ASP A 128 -3.00 10.71 -5.61
C ASP A 128 -1.91 9.71 -6.00
N ARG A 129 -2.09 8.43 -5.71
CA ARG A 129 -1.11 7.42 -6.07
C ARG A 129 -1.10 7.21 -7.58
N ILE A 130 0.03 7.51 -8.21
CA ILE A 130 0.24 7.39 -9.66
C ILE A 130 1.10 6.18 -10.04
N GLY A 131 1.76 5.56 -9.08
CA GLY A 131 2.57 4.37 -9.33
C GLY A 131 2.85 3.56 -8.07
N VAL A 132 3.07 2.27 -8.28
CA VAL A 132 3.53 1.33 -7.25
C VAL A 132 4.61 0.46 -7.85
N MET A 133 5.70 0.27 -7.12
CA MET A 133 6.80 -0.61 -7.49
C MET A 133 6.95 -1.68 -6.42
N PHE A 134 6.92 -2.92 -6.82
CA PHE A 134 7.29 -4.05 -5.99
C PHE A 134 8.75 -4.39 -6.27
N VAL A 135 9.59 -4.23 -5.27
CA VAL A 135 11.03 -4.38 -5.39
C VAL A 135 11.48 -5.60 -4.61
N GLU A 136 12.16 -6.52 -5.28
CA GLU A 136 12.85 -7.66 -4.68
C GLU A 136 14.32 -7.30 -4.49
N LEU A 137 14.81 -7.46 -3.28
CA LEU A 137 16.21 -7.26 -2.96
C LEU A 137 16.99 -8.55 -3.20
N THR A 138 18.28 -8.41 -3.47
CA THR A 138 19.21 -9.54 -3.46
C THR A 138 19.17 -10.22 -2.10
N PRO A 139 19.22 -11.56 -2.01
CA PRO A 139 19.22 -12.27 -0.74
C PRO A 139 20.25 -11.71 0.25
N GLU A 140 19.91 -11.68 1.53
CA GLU A 140 20.75 -11.13 2.60
C GLU A 140 22.17 -11.75 2.58
N SER A 141 22.29 -13.05 2.27
CA SER A 141 23.57 -13.75 2.18
C SER A 141 24.48 -13.29 1.03
N GLU A 142 23.93 -12.61 0.03
CA GLU A 142 24.65 -12.18 -1.19
C GLU A 142 24.85 -10.66 -1.26
N ARG A 143 24.27 -9.90 -0.31
CA ARG A 143 24.38 -8.43 -0.27
C ARG A 143 25.22 -7.96 0.90
N SER A 144 25.90 -6.83 0.73
CA SER A 144 26.71 -6.19 1.76
C SER A 144 25.90 -5.25 2.66
N ASP A 145 24.80 -4.74 2.15
CA ASP A 145 23.99 -3.72 2.81
C ASP A 145 22.69 -4.31 3.33
N SER A 146 22.20 -3.82 4.47
CA SER A 146 20.91 -4.24 4.98
C SER A 146 19.77 -3.70 4.10
N GLY A 147 18.61 -4.36 4.10
CA GLY A 147 17.41 -3.87 3.41
C GLY A 147 16.99 -2.49 3.90
N PHE A 148 17.19 -2.19 5.18
CA PHE A 148 16.92 -0.86 5.74
C PHE A 148 17.88 0.21 5.22
N ASP A 149 19.15 -0.13 4.95
CA ASP A 149 20.10 0.79 4.31
C ASP A 149 19.70 1.08 2.86
N ILE A 150 19.22 0.07 2.14
CA ILE A 150 18.70 0.21 0.78
C ILE A 150 17.47 1.12 0.78
N ILE A 151 16.52 0.93 1.72
CA ILE A 151 15.35 1.83 1.90
C ILE A 151 15.81 3.27 2.07
N ARG A 152 16.76 3.52 2.97
CA ARG A 152 17.29 4.88 3.22
C ARG A 152 17.87 5.48 1.94
N ARG A 153 18.67 4.74 1.18
CA ARG A 153 19.25 5.21 -0.09
C ARG A 153 18.21 5.50 -1.17
N ILE A 154 17.16 4.68 -1.24
CA ILE A 154 16.06 4.96 -2.16
C ILE A 154 15.39 6.28 -1.78
N ARG A 155 15.08 6.50 -0.50
CA ARG A 155 14.50 7.75 0.00
C ARG A 155 15.39 8.95 -0.33
N GLU A 156 16.69 8.88 -0.04
CA GLU A 156 17.65 9.96 -0.34
C GLU A 156 17.68 10.30 -1.83
N ARG A 157 17.64 9.29 -2.71
CA ARG A 157 17.67 9.50 -4.17
C ARG A 157 16.37 10.03 -4.77
N THR A 158 15.28 9.90 -4.05
CA THR A 158 13.95 10.33 -4.53
C THR A 158 13.44 11.59 -3.85
N LEU A 159 14.14 12.08 -2.83
CA LEU A 159 13.72 13.23 -2.02
C LEU A 159 13.63 14.54 -2.83
N ASP A 160 14.49 14.70 -3.82
CA ASP A 160 14.60 15.93 -4.65
C ASP A 160 13.68 15.96 -5.87
N MET A 161 12.68 15.03 -5.95
CA MET A 161 11.75 14.98 -7.08
C MET A 161 10.58 15.95 -6.89
N PRO A 162 10.55 17.08 -7.63
CA PRO A 162 9.53 18.10 -7.39
C PRO A 162 8.14 17.60 -7.80
N GLY A 163 7.15 17.88 -6.96
CA GLY A 163 5.74 17.51 -7.22
C GLY A 163 5.42 16.03 -7.07
N LEU A 164 6.39 15.22 -6.68
CA LEU A 164 6.20 13.81 -6.35
C LEU A 164 6.48 13.56 -4.87
N ARG A 165 5.75 12.62 -4.31
CA ARG A 165 6.01 12.04 -3.00
C ARG A 165 6.28 10.55 -3.20
N VAL A 166 7.47 10.13 -2.83
CA VAL A 166 7.89 8.74 -2.93
C VAL A 166 8.00 8.17 -1.53
N GLU A 167 7.25 7.12 -1.28
CA GLU A 167 7.22 6.41 0.00
C GLU A 167 7.78 5.01 -0.20
N VAL A 168 8.70 4.61 0.68
CA VAL A 168 9.35 3.30 0.61
C VAL A 168 9.09 2.54 1.89
N GLN A 169 8.42 1.40 1.78
CA GLN A 169 8.06 0.57 2.93
C GLN A 169 8.53 -0.87 2.71
N PRO A 170 9.01 -1.55 3.76
CA PRO A 170 9.20 -3.00 3.70
C PRO A 170 7.83 -3.67 3.55
N VAL A 171 7.79 -4.80 2.85
CA VAL A 171 6.61 -5.66 2.84
C VAL A 171 6.59 -6.43 4.14
N GLU A 172 5.61 -6.14 4.99
CA GLU A 172 5.44 -6.82 6.27
C GLU A 172 5.03 -8.28 6.07
N GLN A 173 5.60 -9.16 6.91
CA GLN A 173 5.18 -10.56 6.98
C GLN A 173 3.94 -10.65 7.86
N GLY A 174 2.80 -10.98 7.27
CA GLY A 174 1.53 -11.13 8.00
C GLY A 174 0.39 -10.30 7.41
N PRO A 175 -0.76 -10.28 8.09
CA PRO A 175 -1.85 -9.41 7.67
C PRO A 175 -1.40 -7.95 7.77
N SER A 176 -1.51 -7.21 6.68
CA SER A 176 -1.23 -5.77 6.69
C SER A 176 -2.19 -5.07 7.65
N VAL A 177 -1.64 -4.46 8.66
CA VAL A 177 -2.39 -3.64 9.64
C VAL A 177 -2.33 -2.14 9.33
N GLY A 178 -1.70 -1.77 8.20
CA GLY A 178 -1.42 -0.39 7.84
C GLY A 178 -0.31 0.24 8.68
N LYS A 179 -0.22 1.56 8.68
CA LYS A 179 0.79 2.27 9.47
C LYS A 179 0.52 2.10 10.98
N PRO A 180 1.58 1.99 11.82
CA PRO A 180 1.44 1.69 13.25
C PRO A 180 0.73 2.80 14.02
N ILE A 181 0.80 4.04 13.55
CA ILE A 181 0.08 5.18 14.14
C ILE A 181 -0.93 5.66 13.11
N GLN A 182 -2.19 5.66 13.47
CA GLN A 182 -3.29 6.14 12.64
C GLN A 182 -4.19 7.03 13.48
N ILE A 183 -4.35 8.27 13.04
CA ILE A 183 -5.25 9.24 13.66
C ILE A 183 -6.42 9.46 12.74
N GLU A 184 -7.62 9.18 13.20
CA GLU A 184 -8.85 9.30 12.43
C GLU A 184 -9.66 10.48 12.96
N LEU A 185 -9.92 11.46 12.08
CA LEU A 185 -10.77 12.60 12.35
C LEU A 185 -12.15 12.39 11.74
N ARG A 186 -13.18 12.56 12.56
CA ARG A 186 -14.59 12.50 12.15
C ARG A 186 -15.30 13.77 12.52
N SER A 187 -16.06 14.32 11.61
CA SER A 187 -16.89 15.49 11.87
C SER A 187 -18.18 15.45 11.04
N ARG A 188 -19.27 16.01 11.59
CA ARG A 188 -20.49 16.29 10.81
C ARG A 188 -20.26 17.45 9.83
N TYR A 189 -19.32 18.32 10.16
CA TYR A 189 -18.96 19.50 9.38
C TYR A 189 -17.69 19.20 8.60
N ARG A 190 -17.83 18.88 7.33
CA ARG A 190 -16.72 18.49 6.46
C ARG A 190 -15.69 19.61 6.30
N GLU A 191 -16.15 20.84 6.25
CA GLU A 191 -15.32 22.03 6.09
C GLU A 191 -14.29 22.23 7.21
N LEU A 192 -14.53 21.64 8.39
CA LEU A 192 -13.59 21.68 9.51
C LEU A 192 -12.50 20.62 9.43
N LEU A 193 -12.70 19.53 8.69
CA LEU A 193 -11.74 18.43 8.63
C LEU A 193 -10.44 18.85 7.97
N GLN A 194 -10.51 19.56 6.85
CA GLN A 194 -9.34 19.99 6.08
C GLN A 194 -8.38 20.89 6.87
N PRO A 195 -8.81 21.99 7.51
CA PRO A 195 -7.94 22.86 8.27
C PRO A 195 -7.35 22.15 9.51
N VAL A 196 -8.17 21.38 10.25
CA VAL A 196 -7.70 20.64 11.44
C VAL A 196 -6.69 19.57 11.04
N MET A 197 -6.92 18.85 9.95
CA MET A 197 -5.97 17.86 9.44
C MET A 197 -4.64 18.53 9.02
N SER A 198 -4.70 19.73 8.44
CA SER A 198 -3.51 20.49 8.07
C SER A 198 -2.68 20.88 9.29
N GLU A 199 -3.34 21.29 10.37
CA GLU A 199 -2.68 21.65 11.63
C GLU A 199 -2.04 20.43 12.29
N ILE A 200 -2.78 19.31 12.37
CA ILE A 200 -2.24 18.06 12.91
C ILE A 200 -1.02 17.61 12.10
N ARG A 201 -1.13 17.61 10.79
CA ARG A 201 0.00 17.23 9.92
C ARG A 201 1.21 18.12 10.15
N ALA A 202 1.02 19.44 10.17
CA ALA A 202 2.11 20.37 10.41
C ALA A 202 2.78 20.13 11.77
N TYR A 203 2.00 19.78 12.78
CA TYR A 203 2.56 19.40 14.08
C TYR A 203 3.35 18.09 14.03
N LEU A 204 2.80 17.04 13.39
CA LEU A 204 3.47 15.75 13.27
C LEU A 204 4.78 15.86 12.46
N GLU A 205 4.83 16.71 11.44
CA GLU A 205 6.05 16.98 10.67
C GLU A 205 7.16 17.65 11.48
N THR A 206 6.86 18.21 12.64
CA THR A 206 7.88 18.76 13.57
C THR A 206 8.55 17.69 14.42
N LEU A 207 8.02 16.47 14.47
CA LEU A 207 8.49 15.37 15.29
C LEU A 207 9.51 14.53 14.47
N PRO A 208 10.81 14.56 14.80
CA PRO A 208 11.84 13.89 14.02
C PRO A 208 11.76 12.36 14.08
N GLU A 209 11.04 11.82 15.05
CA GLU A 209 10.83 10.37 15.20
C GLU A 209 9.79 9.82 14.20
N LEU A 210 8.97 10.69 13.61
CA LEU A 210 7.94 10.28 12.65
C LEU A 210 8.46 10.44 11.22
N ILE A 211 8.37 9.37 10.47
CA ILE A 211 8.74 9.30 9.05
C ILE A 211 7.54 8.83 8.23
N ASP A 212 7.54 9.18 6.95
CA ASP A 212 6.50 8.73 5.99
C ASP A 212 5.08 9.10 6.44
N ILE A 213 4.90 10.35 6.93
CA ILE A 213 3.58 10.87 7.32
C ILE A 213 2.73 11.01 6.07
N ASP A 214 1.61 10.29 6.07
CA ASP A 214 0.65 10.26 4.97
C ASP A 214 -0.74 10.65 5.45
N ASP A 215 -1.54 11.24 4.59
CA ASP A 215 -2.93 11.55 4.92
C ASP A 215 -3.86 11.24 3.73
N THR A 216 -5.13 11.06 4.03
CA THR A 216 -6.15 10.72 3.03
C THR A 216 -6.60 11.91 2.20
N ARG A 217 -6.13 13.11 2.52
CA ARG A 217 -6.44 14.29 1.71
C ARG A 217 -5.70 14.21 0.38
N PRO A 218 -6.37 14.54 -0.70
CA PRO A 218 -5.73 14.64 -1.99
C PRO A 218 -4.69 15.76 -2.00
N LEU A 219 -3.65 15.59 -2.79
CA LEU A 219 -2.77 16.71 -3.10
C LEU A 219 -3.59 17.78 -3.83
N PRO A 220 -3.41 19.07 -3.49
CA PRO A 220 -4.17 20.13 -4.11
C PRO A 220 -4.09 20.07 -5.64
N SER A 221 -5.20 19.82 -6.28
CA SER A 221 -5.34 19.73 -7.73
C SER A 221 -6.30 20.81 -8.24
N ILE A 222 -6.15 21.19 -9.50
CA ILE A 222 -7.04 22.12 -10.18
C ILE A 222 -7.81 21.32 -11.21
N GLU A 223 -9.12 21.34 -11.10
CA GLU A 223 -10.02 20.84 -12.13
C GLU A 223 -10.59 21.99 -12.95
N TRP A 224 -10.77 21.75 -14.22
CA TRP A 224 -11.43 22.72 -15.09
C TRP A 224 -12.91 22.43 -15.12
N ARG A 225 -13.67 23.24 -14.39
CA ARG A 225 -15.13 23.15 -14.39
C ARG A 225 -15.68 23.88 -15.61
N MET A 226 -16.50 23.15 -16.37
CA MET A 226 -17.22 23.72 -17.48
C MET A 226 -18.68 23.96 -17.11
N GLU A 227 -19.12 25.18 -17.26
CA GLU A 227 -20.48 25.56 -17.02
C GLU A 227 -21.15 25.96 -18.34
N VAL A 228 -22.25 25.29 -18.66
CA VAL A 228 -23.06 25.59 -19.86
C VAL A 228 -24.15 26.58 -19.48
N ASP A 229 -24.11 27.75 -20.10
CA ASP A 229 -25.22 28.69 -20.05
C ASP A 229 -26.36 28.18 -20.93
N ARG A 230 -27.37 27.59 -20.30
CA ARG A 230 -28.49 26.98 -20.99
C ARG A 230 -29.34 27.99 -21.80
N ALA A 231 -29.42 29.22 -21.32
CA ALA A 231 -30.17 30.27 -22.01
C ALA A 231 -29.45 30.67 -23.30
N GLN A 232 -28.14 30.88 -23.23
CA GLN A 232 -27.32 31.14 -24.42
C GLN A 232 -27.31 29.95 -25.39
N ALA A 233 -27.13 28.74 -24.87
CA ALA A 233 -27.16 27.53 -25.69
C ALA A 233 -28.49 27.40 -26.47
N ALA A 234 -29.62 27.70 -25.79
CA ALA A 234 -30.94 27.69 -26.43
C ALA A 234 -31.11 28.76 -27.55
N LEU A 235 -30.53 29.97 -27.35
CA LEU A 235 -30.52 30.99 -28.38
C LEU A 235 -29.82 30.59 -29.65
N TYR A 236 -28.73 29.81 -29.53
CA TYR A 236 -27.99 29.25 -30.68
C TYR A 236 -28.59 27.95 -31.18
N GLY A 237 -29.60 27.39 -30.53
CA GLY A 237 -30.14 26.06 -30.85
C GLY A 237 -29.11 24.94 -30.62
N ALA A 238 -28.19 25.15 -29.68
CA ALA A 238 -27.19 24.21 -29.31
C ALA A 238 -27.76 23.18 -28.33
N ASP A 239 -27.59 21.89 -28.65
CA ASP A 239 -27.92 20.78 -27.76
C ASP A 239 -26.74 20.49 -26.79
N VAL A 240 -27.09 20.28 -25.52
CA VAL A 240 -26.12 19.94 -24.47
C VAL A 240 -25.36 18.64 -24.80
N THR A 241 -26.04 17.67 -25.40
CA THR A 241 -25.45 16.39 -25.81
C THR A 241 -24.37 16.59 -26.88
N THR A 242 -24.68 17.39 -27.91
CA THR A 242 -23.73 17.72 -28.99
C THR A 242 -22.51 18.48 -28.44
N SER A 243 -22.72 19.36 -27.48
CA SER A 243 -21.66 20.10 -26.79
C SER A 243 -20.78 19.15 -25.98
N GLY A 244 -21.37 18.18 -25.29
CA GLY A 244 -20.65 17.13 -24.53
C GLY A 244 -19.80 16.25 -25.45
N ILE A 245 -20.31 15.86 -26.61
CA ILE A 245 -19.57 15.06 -27.62
C ILE A 245 -18.38 15.85 -28.17
N ALA A 246 -18.58 17.13 -28.50
CA ALA A 246 -17.51 18.01 -28.97
C ALA A 246 -16.39 18.14 -27.94
N LEU A 247 -16.76 18.23 -26.65
CA LEU A 247 -15.81 18.25 -25.55
C LEU A 247 -15.06 16.91 -25.39
N GLN A 248 -15.76 15.78 -25.48
CA GLN A 248 -15.14 14.47 -25.44
C GLN A 248 -14.11 14.29 -26.56
N LEU A 249 -14.38 14.78 -27.77
CA LEU A 249 -13.44 14.71 -28.88
C LEU A 249 -12.09 15.38 -28.59
N VAL A 250 -12.09 16.45 -27.80
CA VAL A 250 -10.87 17.17 -27.42
C VAL A 250 -10.21 16.55 -26.17
N THR A 251 -10.96 15.95 -25.28
CA THR A 251 -10.46 15.39 -24.03
C THR A 251 -10.16 13.90 -24.14
N SER A 252 -11.09 13.03 -23.83
CA SER A 252 -10.95 11.58 -23.77
C SER A 252 -11.11 10.85 -25.12
N GLY A 253 -11.70 11.53 -26.10
CA GLY A 253 -12.14 10.94 -27.34
C GLY A 253 -13.50 10.26 -27.23
N VAL A 254 -14.19 10.15 -28.34
CA VAL A 254 -15.49 9.49 -28.49
C VAL A 254 -15.28 8.08 -29.04
N LYS A 255 -15.87 7.10 -28.40
CA LYS A 255 -15.92 5.74 -28.92
C LYS A 255 -16.89 5.71 -30.08
N VAL A 256 -16.40 5.43 -31.29
CA VAL A 256 -17.20 5.39 -32.51
C VAL A 256 -17.59 3.98 -32.92
N ALA A 257 -16.75 2.99 -32.61
CA ALA A 257 -16.99 1.59 -32.89
C ALA A 257 -16.13 0.67 -32.02
N GLU A 258 -16.38 -0.62 -32.13
CA GLU A 258 -15.52 -1.68 -31.61
C GLU A 258 -15.04 -2.55 -32.78
N TYR A 259 -13.80 -2.99 -32.69
CA TYR A 259 -13.23 -3.98 -33.58
C TYR A 259 -12.72 -5.17 -32.79
N ARG A 260 -13.15 -6.35 -33.17
CA ARG A 260 -12.66 -7.60 -32.58
C ARG A 260 -11.79 -8.32 -33.61
N PRO A 261 -10.45 -8.33 -33.39
CA PRO A 261 -9.56 -9.11 -34.26
C PRO A 261 -9.88 -10.61 -34.19
N GLU A 262 -9.65 -11.34 -35.27
CA GLU A 262 -9.78 -12.80 -35.25
C GLU A 262 -8.79 -13.39 -34.22
N GLY A 263 -9.30 -14.21 -33.30
CA GLY A 263 -8.50 -14.86 -32.26
C GLY A 263 -8.24 -14.00 -31.01
N ALA A 264 -8.82 -12.82 -30.90
CA ALA A 264 -8.75 -12.01 -29.68
C ALA A 264 -9.95 -12.30 -28.78
N ASP A 265 -9.67 -12.41 -27.46
CA ASP A 265 -10.71 -12.59 -26.45
C ASP A 265 -11.52 -11.31 -26.22
N ASP A 266 -10.90 -10.13 -26.37
CA ASP A 266 -11.52 -8.82 -26.14
C ASP A 266 -11.62 -7.97 -27.41
N ALA A 267 -12.67 -7.14 -27.45
CA ALA A 267 -12.84 -6.14 -28.50
C ALA A 267 -11.99 -4.88 -28.21
N VAL A 268 -11.46 -4.28 -29.24
CA VAL A 268 -10.68 -3.03 -29.17
C VAL A 268 -11.57 -1.86 -29.56
N ASP A 269 -11.61 -0.84 -28.71
CA ASP A 269 -12.35 0.39 -28.95
C ASP A 269 -11.71 1.21 -30.08
N ILE A 270 -12.49 1.57 -31.10
CA ILE A 270 -12.12 2.58 -32.07
C ILE A 270 -12.58 3.93 -31.56
N ARG A 271 -11.62 4.80 -31.22
CA ARG A 271 -11.89 6.13 -30.65
C ARG A 271 -11.46 7.23 -31.62
N ALA A 272 -12.40 8.14 -31.91
CA ALA A 272 -12.09 9.39 -32.58
C ALA A 272 -11.64 10.43 -31.55
N ARG A 273 -10.53 11.12 -31.83
CA ARG A 273 -9.97 12.15 -30.94
C ARG A 273 -9.22 13.20 -31.76
N TYR A 274 -9.25 14.45 -31.34
CA TYR A 274 -8.43 15.49 -31.96
C TYR A 274 -6.93 15.18 -31.86
N PRO A 275 -6.09 15.63 -32.81
CA PRO A 275 -4.63 15.56 -32.71
C PRO A 275 -4.12 16.21 -31.40
N ARG A 276 -2.94 15.79 -30.95
CA ARG A 276 -2.39 16.15 -29.62
C ARG A 276 -2.25 17.65 -29.42
N GLU A 277 -1.86 18.36 -30.45
CA GLU A 277 -1.70 19.81 -30.49
C GLU A 277 -3.01 20.59 -30.29
N TYR A 278 -4.15 19.96 -30.55
CA TYR A 278 -5.48 20.54 -30.43
C TYR A 278 -6.25 20.03 -29.20
N ARG A 279 -5.55 19.54 -28.17
CA ARG A 279 -6.18 18.98 -26.95
C ARG A 279 -5.98 19.83 -25.70
N GLY A 280 -5.60 21.07 -25.80
CA GLY A 280 -5.40 21.97 -24.67
C GLY A 280 -6.64 22.82 -24.37
N ILE A 281 -6.62 23.50 -23.22
CA ILE A 281 -7.70 24.44 -22.83
C ILE A 281 -7.90 25.51 -23.91
N LYS A 282 -6.81 26.00 -24.51
CA LYS A 282 -6.88 26.95 -25.64
C LYS A 282 -7.60 26.37 -26.85
N ALA A 283 -7.50 25.08 -27.06
CA ALA A 283 -8.21 24.43 -28.17
C ALA A 283 -9.73 24.41 -27.95
N MET A 284 -10.18 24.35 -26.69
CA MET A 284 -11.60 24.42 -26.35
C MET A 284 -12.26 25.73 -26.79
N GLU A 285 -11.54 26.83 -26.75
CA GLU A 285 -12.02 28.14 -27.22
C GLU A 285 -12.26 28.14 -28.73
N SER A 286 -11.53 27.32 -29.47
CA SER A 286 -11.64 27.22 -30.95
C SER A 286 -12.64 26.17 -31.43
N ILE A 287 -13.20 25.34 -30.53
CA ILE A 287 -14.19 24.33 -30.87
C ILE A 287 -15.47 24.98 -31.37
N ARG A 288 -15.94 24.50 -32.49
CA ARG A 288 -17.25 24.90 -33.05
C ARG A 288 -18.20 23.72 -33.02
N VAL A 289 -19.38 23.97 -32.53
CA VAL A 289 -20.47 22.97 -32.45
C VAL A 289 -21.47 23.26 -33.57
N SER A 290 -21.92 22.20 -34.21
CA SER A 290 -23.01 22.30 -35.20
C SER A 290 -24.32 22.54 -34.47
N THR A 291 -24.98 23.63 -34.79
CA THR A 291 -26.26 24.02 -34.23
C THR A 291 -27.30 24.27 -35.34
N ALA A 292 -28.54 24.49 -34.97
CA ALA A 292 -29.56 24.83 -35.94
C ALA A 292 -29.27 26.13 -36.75
N GLN A 293 -28.41 27.00 -36.19
CA GLN A 293 -27.97 28.25 -36.80
C GLN A 293 -26.62 28.18 -37.51
N GLY A 294 -26.04 26.96 -37.64
CA GLY A 294 -24.73 26.76 -38.22
C GLY A 294 -23.65 26.40 -37.20
N LEU A 295 -22.37 26.61 -37.57
CA LEU A 295 -21.22 26.34 -36.69
C LEU A 295 -20.97 27.49 -35.73
N VAL A 296 -21.27 27.27 -34.44
CA VAL A 296 -21.12 28.27 -33.36
C VAL A 296 -19.95 27.91 -32.45
N PRO A 297 -19.08 28.86 -32.09
CA PRO A 297 -18.03 28.59 -31.08
C PRO A 297 -18.61 28.15 -29.75
N LEU A 298 -18.02 27.12 -29.16
CA LEU A 298 -18.44 26.58 -27.86
C LEU A 298 -18.32 27.64 -26.74
N SER A 299 -17.34 28.53 -26.85
CA SER A 299 -17.11 29.64 -25.92
C SER A 299 -18.25 30.65 -25.82
N ASN A 300 -19.20 30.63 -26.78
CA ASN A 300 -20.37 31.57 -26.71
C ASN A 300 -21.36 31.16 -25.63
N PHE A 301 -21.40 29.91 -25.21
CA PHE A 301 -22.33 29.40 -24.21
C PHE A 301 -21.72 28.45 -23.18
N VAL A 302 -20.39 28.22 -23.23
CA VAL A 302 -19.65 27.43 -22.23
C VAL A 302 -18.55 28.29 -21.65
N SER A 303 -18.55 28.44 -20.34
CA SER A 303 -17.45 29.04 -19.59
C SER A 303 -16.59 27.96 -18.96
N VAL A 304 -15.28 28.16 -18.92
CA VAL A 304 -14.32 27.26 -18.32
C VAL A 304 -13.64 27.97 -17.16
N GLN A 305 -13.80 27.44 -15.95
CA GLN A 305 -13.25 28.06 -14.74
C GLN A 305 -12.38 27.05 -13.98
N PRO A 306 -11.21 27.49 -13.45
CA PRO A 306 -10.45 26.64 -12.55
C PRO A 306 -11.21 26.47 -11.24
N SER A 307 -11.36 25.26 -10.79
CA SER A 307 -11.99 24.89 -9.52
C SER A 307 -11.05 23.99 -8.75
N PRO A 308 -11.01 24.05 -7.42
CA PRO A 308 -10.34 23.02 -6.64
C PRO A 308 -10.91 21.65 -7.00
N GLY A 309 -10.04 20.68 -7.24
CA GLY A 309 -10.45 19.30 -7.53
C GLY A 309 -11.30 18.75 -6.39
N VAL A 310 -12.41 18.10 -6.73
CA VAL A 310 -13.26 17.41 -5.75
C VAL A 310 -12.82 15.96 -5.70
N ASP A 311 -12.33 15.58 -4.55
CA ASP A 311 -11.80 14.25 -4.34
C ASP A 311 -12.77 13.28 -3.67
N THR A 312 -12.27 12.05 -3.50
CA THR A 312 -13.00 10.96 -2.85
C THR A 312 -13.44 11.35 -1.46
N LEU A 313 -14.75 11.30 -1.23
CA LEU A 313 -15.35 11.55 0.07
C LEU A 313 -15.43 10.26 0.87
N ARG A 314 -14.61 10.16 1.91
CA ARG A 314 -14.67 9.02 2.82
C ARG A 314 -15.68 9.27 3.92
N ARG A 315 -16.49 8.27 4.19
CA ARG A 315 -17.45 8.28 5.30
C ARG A 315 -17.35 6.97 6.07
N ILE A 316 -17.29 7.09 7.38
CA ILE A 316 -17.37 5.93 8.28
C ILE A 316 -18.59 6.13 9.17
N ASN A 317 -19.48 5.15 9.18
CA ASN A 317 -20.77 5.23 9.89
C ASN A 317 -21.56 6.51 9.54
N GLY A 318 -21.56 6.89 8.25
CA GLY A 318 -22.27 8.06 7.76
C GLY A 318 -21.60 9.42 7.99
N SER A 319 -20.56 9.49 8.81
CA SER A 319 -19.83 10.72 9.11
C SER A 319 -18.63 10.90 8.17
N PRO A 320 -18.42 12.10 7.60
CA PRO A 320 -17.18 12.44 6.91
C PRO A 320 -15.97 12.17 7.78
N THR A 321 -14.96 11.51 7.20
CA THR A 321 -13.80 11.02 7.93
C THR A 321 -12.54 11.26 7.11
N GLU A 322 -11.49 11.75 7.77
CA GLU A 322 -10.12 11.85 7.25
C GLU A 322 -9.17 11.11 8.18
N ARG A 323 -8.07 10.59 7.63
CA ARG A 323 -7.05 9.84 8.37
C ARG A 323 -5.64 10.36 8.06
N ILE A 324 -4.79 10.34 9.06
CA ILE A 324 -3.38 10.63 8.95
C ILE A 324 -2.57 9.56 9.67
#